data_9651dba2649c3281a268c28f64b52b67
#
_entry.id   9651dba2649c3281a268c28f64b52b67
#
_cell.length_a   1.000
_cell.length_b   1.000
_cell.length_c   1.000
_cell.angle_alpha   90.00
_cell.angle_beta   90.00
_cell.angle_gamma   90.00
#
_symmetry.space_group_name_H-M   'P 1'
#
loop_
_entity.id
_entity.type
_entity.pdbx_description
1 polymer ?
#
loop_
_entity_poly.entity_id
_entity_poly.type
_entity_poly.pdbx_seq_one_letter_code
_entity_poly.pdbx_strand_id
1 'polypeptide(L)'
;MLPCIVWTYLTWVGRDGHPADAKDIYLSAGASSGVNTLLHVICASPNTGVLVPIPQYPLYTASLSVLNAKCVPYILDESQAWGTDVEAIKSAYKKAVSEGIDVRAIVIINPGNPTGAVLPPDHIKSVIDFAAQEKLVVLADEVYQTNVFEGKFYSFKKILRDLQKEKPGKYDNVELASLHSISKGMVGECGHRGGYFELNGFDPEVVEQIYKFVSISLCAPVIGQCLVELMVNPPKEGEPSYELYQQEYGGILLGLQKRATALFEAFKDMEGVECQVPQVLFLLKPF
;
A
#
# COMPACT_ATOMS: atom_id res chain seq x y z
N MET A 1 11.10 1.44 -21.14
CA MET A 1 10.24 0.54 -20.32
C MET A 1 11.03 -0.58 -19.65
N LEU A 2 11.80 -1.40 -20.36
CA LEU A 2 12.58 -2.52 -19.79
C LEU A 2 13.56 -2.15 -18.65
N PRO A 3 14.36 -1.05 -18.74
CA PRO A 3 15.28 -0.71 -17.65
C PRO A 3 14.59 -0.48 -16.30
N CYS A 4 13.51 0.30 -16.28
CA CYS A 4 12.76 0.59 -15.06
C CYS A 4 12.19 -0.66 -14.37
N ILE A 5 11.69 -1.63 -15.14
CA ILE A 5 11.16 -2.87 -14.59
C ILE A 5 12.26 -3.69 -13.92
N VAL A 6 13.44 -3.78 -14.54
CA VAL A 6 14.59 -4.49 -13.98
C VAL A 6 15.05 -3.87 -12.66
N TRP A 7 15.13 -2.54 -12.59
CA TRP A 7 15.53 -1.85 -11.36
C TRP A 7 14.48 -1.97 -10.26
N THR A 8 13.20 -1.88 -10.59
CA THR A 8 12.12 -2.13 -9.64
C THR A 8 12.21 -3.55 -9.08
N TYR A 9 12.47 -4.55 -9.94
CA TYR A 9 12.72 -5.92 -9.53
C TYR A 9 13.84 -6.04 -8.50
N LEU A 10 15.02 -5.45 -8.77
CA LEU A 10 16.17 -5.51 -7.86
C LEU A 10 15.89 -4.85 -6.50
N THR A 11 15.18 -3.73 -6.52
CA THR A 11 14.80 -3.02 -5.29
C THR A 11 13.83 -3.83 -4.44
N TRP A 12 12.85 -4.49 -5.06
CA TRP A 12 11.93 -5.36 -4.34
C TRP A 12 12.64 -6.53 -3.65
N VAL A 13 13.60 -7.17 -4.31
CA VAL A 13 14.44 -8.19 -3.69
C VAL A 13 15.21 -7.61 -2.51
N GLY A 14 15.83 -6.46 -2.66
CA GLY A 14 16.60 -5.81 -1.61
C GLY A 14 15.76 -5.40 -0.39
N ARG A 15 14.51 -4.92 -0.62
CA ARG A 15 13.61 -4.48 0.45
C ARG A 15 13.10 -5.65 1.30
N ASP A 16 12.61 -6.70 0.67
CA ASP A 16 11.83 -7.75 1.33
C ASP A 16 12.67 -9.00 1.68
N GLY A 17 13.87 -9.14 1.10
CA GLY A 17 14.68 -10.35 1.21
C GLY A 17 14.10 -11.56 0.47
N HIS A 18 13.17 -11.30 -0.46
CA HIS A 18 12.53 -12.31 -1.31
C HIS A 18 12.64 -11.91 -2.78
N PRO A 19 12.76 -12.89 -3.69
CA PRO A 19 12.80 -12.60 -5.11
C PRO A 19 11.50 -11.96 -5.60
N ALA A 20 11.62 -11.11 -6.62
CA ALA A 20 10.54 -10.60 -7.42
C ALA A 20 10.74 -11.02 -8.88
N ASP A 21 9.68 -11.02 -9.67
CA ASP A 21 9.75 -11.25 -11.12
C ASP A 21 9.27 -9.98 -11.83
N ALA A 22 10.06 -9.51 -12.80
CA ALA A 22 9.72 -8.31 -13.56
C ALA A 22 8.39 -8.41 -14.33
N LYS A 23 7.96 -9.63 -14.66
CA LYS A 23 6.66 -9.86 -15.32
C LYS A 23 5.46 -9.58 -14.42
N ASP A 24 5.65 -9.64 -13.09
CA ASP A 24 4.62 -9.41 -12.09
C ASP A 24 4.55 -7.93 -11.67
N ILE A 25 5.43 -7.07 -12.23
CA ILE A 25 5.54 -5.64 -11.88
C ILE A 25 5.03 -4.77 -13.01
N TYR A 26 4.05 -3.92 -12.70
CA TYR A 26 3.38 -3.03 -13.66
C TYR A 26 3.64 -1.58 -13.30
N LEU A 27 4.27 -0.83 -14.22
CA LEU A 27 4.41 0.61 -14.08
C LEU A 27 3.08 1.32 -14.37
N SER A 28 2.77 2.34 -13.59
CA SER A 28 1.48 3.03 -13.66
C SER A 28 1.63 4.56 -13.52
N ALA A 29 0.62 5.30 -13.93
CA ALA A 29 0.54 6.75 -13.75
C ALA A 29 0.20 7.12 -12.28
N GLY A 30 1.05 6.68 -11.34
CA GLY A 30 0.84 6.75 -9.89
C GLY A 30 0.03 5.57 -9.35
N ALA A 31 0.06 5.37 -8.03
CA ALA A 31 -0.66 4.27 -7.38
C ALA A 31 -2.17 4.30 -7.66
N SER A 32 -2.77 5.48 -7.78
CA SER A 32 -4.21 5.62 -8.08
C SER A 32 -4.61 4.96 -9.41
N SER A 33 -3.75 5.02 -10.43
CA SER A 33 -3.98 4.31 -11.70
C SER A 33 -3.90 2.79 -11.49
N GLY A 34 -2.95 2.30 -10.70
CA GLY A 34 -2.85 0.88 -10.34
C GLY A 34 -4.09 0.40 -9.56
N VAL A 35 -4.54 1.16 -8.56
CA VAL A 35 -5.77 0.87 -7.80
C VAL A 35 -6.98 0.77 -8.73
N ASN A 36 -7.17 1.75 -9.62
CA ASN A 36 -8.29 1.73 -10.55
C ASN A 36 -8.23 0.53 -11.51
N THR A 37 -7.04 0.18 -12.01
CA THR A 37 -6.84 -1.03 -12.83
C THR A 37 -7.31 -2.28 -12.11
N LEU A 38 -6.84 -2.48 -10.87
CA LEU A 38 -7.19 -3.66 -10.07
C LEU A 38 -8.68 -3.70 -9.72
N LEU A 39 -9.25 -2.58 -9.30
CA LEU A 39 -10.68 -2.50 -8.98
C LEU A 39 -11.57 -2.77 -10.20
N HIS A 40 -11.19 -2.32 -11.40
CA HIS A 40 -11.94 -2.64 -12.62
C HIS A 40 -11.98 -4.14 -12.94
N VAL A 41 -10.89 -4.86 -12.64
CA VAL A 41 -10.84 -6.31 -12.86
C VAL A 41 -11.60 -7.05 -11.74
N ILE A 42 -11.50 -6.59 -10.49
CA ILE A 42 -12.14 -7.22 -9.33
C ILE A 42 -13.65 -6.98 -9.31
N CYS A 43 -14.09 -5.76 -9.61
CA CYS A 43 -15.50 -5.36 -9.51
C CYS A 43 -16.30 -5.75 -10.75
N ALA A 44 -16.53 -7.06 -10.93
CA ALA A 44 -17.22 -7.62 -12.09
C ALA A 44 -18.73 -7.36 -12.11
N SER A 45 -19.33 -6.93 -11.00
CA SER A 45 -20.78 -6.68 -10.90
C SER A 45 -21.11 -5.59 -9.86
N PRO A 46 -22.32 -4.99 -9.92
CA PRO A 46 -22.79 -4.05 -8.90
C PRO A 46 -22.91 -4.67 -7.50
N ASN A 47 -22.90 -6.00 -7.40
CA ASN A 47 -22.96 -6.72 -6.12
C ASN A 47 -21.56 -7.09 -5.57
N THR A 48 -20.49 -6.81 -6.33
CA THR A 48 -19.14 -7.03 -5.85
C THR A 48 -18.82 -6.06 -4.71
N GLY A 49 -18.36 -6.60 -3.57
CA GLY A 49 -17.96 -5.86 -2.38
C GLY A 49 -16.46 -5.80 -2.21
N VAL A 50 -15.97 -4.68 -1.71
CA VAL A 50 -14.58 -4.50 -1.31
C VAL A 50 -14.54 -3.96 0.11
N LEU A 51 -13.82 -4.66 1.00
CA LEU A 51 -13.56 -4.21 2.37
C LEU A 51 -12.60 -3.01 2.35
N VAL A 52 -13.01 -1.90 2.99
CA VAL A 52 -12.26 -0.63 2.96
C VAL A 52 -12.14 -0.08 4.37
N PRO A 53 -10.93 0.33 4.83
CA PRO A 53 -10.76 0.89 6.18
C PRO A 53 -11.47 2.23 6.33
N ILE A 54 -11.94 2.54 7.54
CA ILE A 54 -12.45 3.86 7.92
C ILE A 54 -11.78 4.27 9.24
N PRO A 55 -11.14 5.45 9.30
CA PRO A 55 -10.98 6.46 8.22
C PRO A 55 -9.98 6.02 7.15
N GLN A 56 -10.09 6.60 5.93
CA GLN A 56 -9.20 6.28 4.82
C GLN A 56 -9.06 7.44 3.82
N TYR A 57 -8.09 7.31 2.91
CA TYR A 57 -7.97 8.19 1.74
C TYR A 57 -9.14 7.94 0.77
N PRO A 58 -9.89 8.98 0.36
CA PRO A 58 -11.18 8.83 -0.35
C PRO A 58 -11.13 8.15 -1.73
N LEU A 59 -9.95 7.79 -2.24
CA LEU A 59 -9.78 7.14 -3.54
C LEU A 59 -10.64 5.88 -3.68
N TYR A 60 -10.62 5.02 -2.66
CA TYR A 60 -11.29 3.73 -2.73
C TYR A 60 -12.80 3.86 -2.78
N THR A 61 -13.39 4.67 -1.89
CA THR A 61 -14.84 4.91 -1.89
C THR A 61 -15.30 5.59 -3.18
N ALA A 62 -14.53 6.56 -3.68
CA ALA A 62 -14.83 7.23 -4.94
C ALA A 62 -14.77 6.25 -6.14
N SER A 63 -13.70 5.45 -6.23
CA SER A 63 -13.53 4.47 -7.32
C SER A 63 -14.63 3.42 -7.31
N LEU A 64 -14.98 2.87 -6.13
CA LEU A 64 -16.07 1.90 -6.00
C LEU A 64 -17.42 2.51 -6.40
N SER A 65 -17.68 3.77 -6.06
CA SER A 65 -18.89 4.47 -6.49
C SER A 65 -18.98 4.62 -8.01
N VAL A 66 -17.85 4.97 -8.66
CA VAL A 66 -17.78 5.06 -10.13
C VAL A 66 -18.05 3.70 -10.79
N LEU A 67 -17.54 2.62 -10.18
CA LEU A 67 -17.74 1.24 -10.66
C LEU A 67 -19.12 0.66 -10.29
N ASN A 68 -19.95 1.41 -9.56
CA ASN A 68 -21.21 0.93 -9.01
C ASN A 68 -21.06 -0.35 -8.16
N ALA A 69 -19.90 -0.52 -7.54
CA ALA A 69 -19.58 -1.63 -6.63
C ALA A 69 -19.89 -1.27 -5.17
N LYS A 70 -19.91 -2.25 -4.28
CA LYS A 70 -20.21 -2.08 -2.86
C LYS A 70 -18.97 -1.77 -2.04
N CYS A 71 -18.95 -0.62 -1.37
CA CYS A 71 -17.97 -0.35 -0.33
C CYS A 71 -18.44 -1.05 0.97
N VAL A 72 -17.63 -1.95 1.51
CA VAL A 72 -17.85 -2.63 2.79
C VAL A 72 -16.90 -2.03 3.82
N PRO A 73 -17.35 -1.06 4.65
CA PRO A 73 -16.47 -0.39 5.59
C PRO A 73 -16.13 -1.27 6.79
N TYR A 74 -14.86 -1.28 7.20
CA TYR A 74 -14.42 -1.73 8.52
C TYR A 74 -13.75 -0.59 9.28
N ILE A 75 -14.02 -0.48 10.57
CA ILE A 75 -13.60 0.65 11.39
C ILE A 75 -12.23 0.34 12.01
N LEU A 76 -11.29 1.27 11.88
CA LEU A 76 -10.02 1.24 12.58
C LEU A 76 -10.22 1.71 14.03
N ASP A 77 -9.59 1.03 14.99
CA ASP A 77 -9.76 1.32 16.41
C ASP A 77 -8.78 2.41 16.87
N GLU A 78 -9.29 3.59 17.16
CA GLU A 78 -8.50 4.71 17.68
C GLU A 78 -7.84 4.38 19.01
N SER A 79 -8.54 3.64 19.90
CA SER A 79 -8.01 3.27 21.21
C SER A 79 -6.79 2.33 21.12
N GLN A 80 -6.60 1.67 19.98
CA GLN A 80 -5.47 0.82 19.66
C GLN A 80 -4.53 1.48 18.62
N ALA A 81 -4.35 2.79 18.71
CA ALA A 81 -3.49 3.56 17.82
C ALA A 81 -3.82 3.36 16.32
N TRP A 82 -5.12 3.27 16.00
CA TRP A 82 -5.62 3.04 14.64
C TRP A 82 -5.14 1.74 14.01
N GLY A 83 -4.80 0.75 14.84
CA GLY A 83 -4.43 -0.59 14.39
C GLY A 83 -5.57 -1.27 13.63
N THR A 84 -5.20 -2.18 12.74
CA THR A 84 -6.17 -3.00 12.03
C THR A 84 -6.63 -4.13 12.95
N ASP A 85 -7.86 -4.05 13.44
CA ASP A 85 -8.50 -5.13 14.19
C ASP A 85 -9.11 -6.16 13.23
N VAL A 86 -8.58 -7.37 13.23
CA VAL A 86 -9.08 -8.47 12.39
C VAL A 86 -10.51 -8.86 12.75
N GLU A 87 -10.94 -8.73 14.00
CA GLU A 87 -12.32 -9.04 14.40
C GLU A 87 -13.30 -7.99 13.84
N ALA A 88 -12.92 -6.72 13.76
CA ALA A 88 -13.70 -5.69 13.08
C ALA A 88 -13.86 -6.01 11.59
N ILE A 89 -12.77 -6.45 10.93
CA ILE A 89 -12.79 -6.88 9.52
C ILE A 89 -13.74 -8.08 9.34
N LYS A 90 -13.61 -9.12 10.17
CA LYS A 90 -14.47 -10.32 10.14
C LYS A 90 -15.94 -9.99 10.35
N SER A 91 -16.23 -9.06 11.25
CA SER A 91 -17.60 -8.61 11.53
C SER A 91 -18.18 -7.89 10.30
N ALA A 92 -17.45 -6.96 9.70
CA ALA A 92 -17.86 -6.26 8.49
C ALA A 92 -18.09 -7.23 7.31
N TYR A 93 -17.17 -8.18 7.13
CA TYR A 93 -17.29 -9.24 6.12
C TYR A 93 -18.56 -10.08 6.31
N LYS A 94 -18.75 -10.64 7.51
CA LYS A 94 -19.92 -11.48 7.81
C LYS A 94 -21.24 -10.74 7.61
N LYS A 95 -21.29 -9.47 8.02
CA LYS A 95 -22.47 -8.62 7.79
C LYS A 95 -22.73 -8.45 6.29
N ALA A 96 -21.73 -8.08 5.50
CA ALA A 96 -21.87 -7.90 4.06
C ALA A 96 -22.34 -9.18 3.35
N VAL A 97 -21.74 -10.33 3.69
CA VAL A 97 -22.14 -11.63 3.14
C VAL A 97 -23.58 -11.98 3.52
N SER A 98 -24.01 -11.69 4.74
CA SER A 98 -25.40 -11.92 5.17
C SER A 98 -26.40 -11.03 4.44
N GLU A 99 -25.98 -9.87 3.95
CA GLU A 99 -26.76 -8.96 3.08
C GLU A 99 -26.70 -9.36 1.59
N GLY A 100 -26.03 -10.48 1.27
CA GLY A 100 -25.90 -11.01 -0.09
C GLY A 100 -24.84 -10.33 -0.94
N ILE A 101 -23.93 -9.53 -0.33
CA ILE A 101 -22.81 -8.89 -1.04
C ILE A 101 -21.71 -9.92 -1.32
N ASP A 102 -21.22 -9.97 -2.55
CA ASP A 102 -20.12 -10.82 -2.98
C ASP A 102 -18.77 -10.12 -2.71
N VAL A 103 -18.26 -10.28 -1.49
CA VAL A 103 -17.01 -9.64 -1.06
C VAL A 103 -15.81 -10.34 -1.69
N ARG A 104 -15.03 -9.62 -2.51
CA ARG A 104 -13.92 -10.16 -3.31
C ARG A 104 -12.55 -9.65 -2.91
N ALA A 105 -12.45 -8.51 -2.26
CA ALA A 105 -11.16 -7.93 -1.93
C ALA A 105 -11.19 -7.19 -0.59
N ILE A 106 -9.99 -7.00 -0.05
CA ILE A 106 -9.72 -6.15 1.10
C ILE A 106 -8.63 -5.14 0.77
N VAL A 107 -8.86 -3.89 1.10
CA VAL A 107 -7.87 -2.81 1.02
C VAL A 107 -7.23 -2.61 2.37
N ILE A 108 -5.90 -2.61 2.41
CA ILE A 108 -5.10 -2.22 3.58
C ILE A 108 -4.19 -1.06 3.18
N ILE A 109 -4.24 0.04 3.92
CA ILE A 109 -3.35 1.19 3.72
C ILE A 109 -2.30 1.13 4.83
N ASN A 110 -1.07 0.79 4.49
CA ASN A 110 0.03 0.61 5.45
C ASN A 110 1.34 1.23 4.93
N PRO A 111 1.83 2.29 5.56
CA PRO A 111 1.25 3.07 6.68
C PRO A 111 -0.09 3.75 6.36
N GLY A 112 -0.95 3.87 7.39
CA GLY A 112 -2.32 4.35 7.26
C GLY A 112 -2.44 5.83 6.89
N ASN A 113 -3.39 6.20 6.04
CA ASN A 113 -3.79 7.57 5.74
C ASN A 113 -5.29 7.72 6.04
N PRO A 114 -5.71 8.58 6.99
CA PRO A 114 -4.97 9.69 7.63
C PRO A 114 -4.31 9.35 8.97
N THR A 115 -4.35 8.10 9.44
CA THR A 115 -4.04 7.75 10.83
C THR A 115 -2.54 7.75 11.16
N GLY A 116 -1.66 7.52 10.17
CA GLY A 116 -0.22 7.38 10.40
C GLY A 116 0.21 6.08 11.08
N ALA A 117 -0.71 5.15 11.31
CA ALA A 117 -0.41 3.86 11.94
C ALA A 117 0.45 2.98 11.04
N VAL A 118 1.43 2.31 11.62
CA VAL A 118 2.27 1.30 10.95
C VAL A 118 1.90 -0.07 11.50
N LEU A 119 1.50 -0.98 10.63
CA LEU A 119 1.06 -2.31 11.06
C LEU A 119 2.25 -3.19 11.48
N PRO A 120 2.22 -3.77 12.67
CA PRO A 120 3.20 -4.76 13.09
C PRO A 120 3.02 -6.08 12.31
N PRO A 121 4.07 -6.93 12.22
CA PRO A 121 4.02 -8.19 11.48
C PRO A 121 2.87 -9.11 11.84
N ASP A 122 2.49 -9.19 13.12
CA ASP A 122 1.40 -10.06 13.58
C ASP A 122 0.03 -9.60 13.08
N HIS A 123 -0.19 -8.28 12.97
CA HIS A 123 -1.43 -7.75 12.38
C HIS A 123 -1.48 -8.05 10.89
N ILE A 124 -0.37 -7.85 10.15
CA ILE A 124 -0.28 -8.19 8.72
C ILE A 124 -0.56 -9.68 8.51
N LYS A 125 0.06 -10.56 9.34
CA LYS A 125 -0.18 -11.99 9.31
C LYS A 125 -1.65 -12.34 9.52
N SER A 126 -2.31 -11.72 10.49
CA SER A 126 -3.73 -11.97 10.79
C SER A 126 -4.64 -11.57 9.63
N VAL A 127 -4.32 -10.47 8.92
CA VAL A 127 -5.04 -10.07 7.70
C VAL A 127 -4.82 -11.08 6.58
N ILE A 128 -3.58 -11.54 6.38
CA ILE A 128 -3.26 -12.56 5.37
C ILE A 128 -3.96 -13.88 5.69
N ASP A 129 -3.98 -14.32 6.96
CA ASP A 129 -4.72 -15.53 7.37
C ASP A 129 -6.21 -15.42 7.05
N PHE A 130 -6.82 -14.27 7.33
CA PHE A 130 -8.22 -14.02 7.01
C PHE A 130 -8.47 -14.00 5.49
N ALA A 131 -7.63 -13.30 4.72
CA ALA A 131 -7.75 -13.25 3.27
C ALA A 131 -7.58 -14.64 2.62
N ALA A 132 -6.65 -15.47 3.14
CA ALA A 132 -6.47 -16.85 2.71
C ALA A 132 -7.70 -17.72 2.98
N GLN A 133 -8.34 -17.54 4.17
CA GLN A 133 -9.53 -18.28 4.57
C GLN A 133 -10.74 -17.92 3.70
N GLU A 134 -10.97 -16.63 3.47
CA GLU A 134 -12.15 -16.13 2.76
C GLU A 134 -11.90 -15.91 1.24
N LYS A 135 -10.70 -16.26 0.75
CA LYS A 135 -10.27 -16.12 -0.66
C LYS A 135 -10.42 -14.70 -1.19
N LEU A 136 -9.94 -13.74 -0.41
CA LEU A 136 -9.99 -12.32 -0.76
C LEU A 136 -8.68 -11.88 -1.41
N VAL A 137 -8.78 -11.06 -2.45
CA VAL A 137 -7.63 -10.33 -3.00
C VAL A 137 -7.21 -9.26 -1.99
N VAL A 138 -5.92 -9.22 -1.64
CA VAL A 138 -5.36 -8.19 -0.77
C VAL A 138 -4.78 -7.06 -1.62
N LEU A 139 -5.33 -5.85 -1.48
CA LEU A 139 -4.79 -4.62 -2.06
C LEU A 139 -4.00 -3.88 -0.98
N ALA A 140 -2.67 -4.05 -0.98
CA ALA A 140 -1.78 -3.40 -0.03
C ALA A 140 -1.30 -2.05 -0.60
N ASP A 141 -1.92 -0.97 -0.14
CA ASP A 141 -1.50 0.40 -0.46
C ASP A 141 -0.35 0.80 0.47
N GLU A 142 0.87 0.67 -0.04
CA GLU A 142 2.12 0.87 0.69
C GLU A 142 2.84 2.17 0.26
N VAL A 143 2.08 3.16 -0.24
CA VAL A 143 2.66 4.41 -0.78
C VAL A 143 3.48 5.22 0.22
N TYR A 144 3.31 4.97 1.51
CA TYR A 144 4.03 5.66 2.58
C TYR A 144 5.16 4.84 3.23
N GLN A 145 5.54 3.72 2.63
CA GLN A 145 6.54 2.78 3.17
C GLN A 145 7.90 3.43 3.51
N THR A 146 8.26 4.54 2.85
CA THR A 146 9.51 5.28 3.08
C THR A 146 9.35 6.46 4.06
N ASN A 147 8.14 6.69 4.59
CA ASN A 147 7.86 7.80 5.51
C ASN A 147 7.98 7.41 7.00
N VAL A 148 8.31 6.16 7.30
CA VAL A 148 8.40 5.66 8.68
C VAL A 148 9.70 6.15 9.30
N PHE A 149 9.59 6.91 10.39
CA PHE A 149 10.73 7.41 11.16
C PHE A 149 10.79 6.85 12.59
N GLU A 150 9.74 6.17 13.02
CA GLU A 150 9.74 5.43 14.28
C GLU A 150 9.30 3.99 14.03
N GLY A 151 10.11 3.02 14.45
CA GLY A 151 9.88 1.60 14.19
C GLY A 151 10.41 1.15 12.82
N LYS A 152 9.80 0.10 12.29
CA LYS A 152 10.19 -0.51 11.01
C LYS A 152 8.95 -0.84 10.18
N PHE A 153 9.01 -0.49 8.89
CA PHE A 153 8.02 -0.92 7.92
C PHE A 153 8.23 -2.40 7.53
N TYR A 154 7.13 -3.14 7.48
CA TYR A 154 7.08 -4.49 6.92
C TYR A 154 6.04 -4.53 5.81
N SER A 155 6.45 -4.98 4.63
CA SER A 155 5.53 -5.11 3.50
C SER A 155 4.65 -6.35 3.65
N PHE A 156 3.46 -6.30 3.08
CA PHE A 156 2.58 -7.47 2.97
C PHE A 156 3.25 -8.61 2.20
N LYS A 157 3.99 -8.28 1.12
CA LYS A 157 4.75 -9.27 0.35
C LYS A 157 5.77 -10.01 1.22
N LYS A 158 6.56 -9.29 2.02
CA LYS A 158 7.55 -9.92 2.91
C LYS A 158 6.87 -10.93 3.83
N ILE A 159 5.84 -10.51 4.55
CA ILE A 159 5.14 -11.37 5.50
C ILE A 159 4.48 -12.56 4.80
N LEU A 160 3.84 -12.35 3.63
CA LEU A 160 3.27 -13.43 2.84
C LEU A 160 4.33 -14.47 2.44
N ARG A 161 5.49 -14.02 1.93
CA ARG A 161 6.57 -14.92 1.52
C ARG A 161 7.21 -15.65 2.69
N ASP A 162 7.35 -15.00 3.85
CA ASP A 162 7.81 -15.64 5.08
C ASP A 162 6.82 -16.73 5.52
N LEU A 163 5.51 -16.46 5.48
CA LEU A 163 4.45 -17.43 5.79
C LEU A 163 4.41 -18.61 4.82
N GLN A 164 4.62 -18.38 3.52
CA GLN A 164 4.71 -19.43 2.50
C GLN A 164 5.89 -20.37 2.74
N LYS A 165 7.04 -19.83 3.21
CA LYS A 165 8.18 -20.64 3.61
C LYS A 165 7.93 -21.43 4.89
N GLU A 166 7.28 -20.80 5.88
CA GLU A 166 6.98 -21.42 7.16
C GLU A 166 5.93 -22.55 7.03
N LYS A 167 4.92 -22.34 6.18
CA LYS A 167 3.78 -23.27 5.98
C LYS A 167 3.49 -23.46 4.48
N PRO A 168 4.32 -24.26 3.78
CA PRO A 168 4.14 -24.52 2.36
C PRO A 168 2.73 -25.07 2.04
N GLY A 169 2.12 -24.57 0.98
CA GLY A 169 0.78 -24.98 0.53
C GLY A 169 -0.37 -24.19 1.15
N LYS A 170 -0.20 -23.59 2.36
CA LYS A 170 -1.31 -22.89 3.03
C LYS A 170 -1.64 -21.53 2.41
N TYR A 171 -0.63 -20.80 1.95
CA TYR A 171 -0.78 -19.42 1.48
C TYR A 171 -0.44 -19.25 0.00
N ASP A 172 -0.29 -20.36 -0.74
CA ASP A 172 0.16 -20.31 -2.13
C ASP A 172 -0.86 -19.66 -3.07
N ASN A 173 -2.14 -19.71 -2.69
CA ASN A 173 -3.25 -19.11 -3.44
C ASN A 173 -3.71 -17.74 -2.90
N VAL A 174 -2.91 -17.10 -2.04
CA VAL A 174 -3.21 -15.73 -1.59
C VAL A 174 -2.82 -14.74 -2.68
N GLU A 175 -3.82 -14.06 -3.23
CA GLU A 175 -3.64 -13.02 -4.22
C GLU A 175 -3.36 -11.68 -3.53
N LEU A 176 -2.16 -11.14 -3.75
CA LEU A 176 -1.70 -9.87 -3.17
C LEU A 176 -1.23 -8.93 -4.26
N ALA A 177 -1.81 -7.72 -4.31
CA ALA A 177 -1.28 -6.61 -5.08
C ALA A 177 -0.69 -5.56 -4.14
N SER A 178 0.63 -5.33 -4.26
CA SER A 178 1.36 -4.31 -3.51
C SER A 178 1.54 -3.07 -4.36
N LEU A 179 1.14 -1.88 -3.85
CA LEU A 179 1.18 -0.63 -4.60
C LEU A 179 2.17 0.36 -4.00
N HIS A 180 2.88 1.06 -4.87
CA HIS A 180 3.77 2.16 -4.47
C HIS A 180 3.75 3.32 -5.46
N SER A 181 4.25 4.51 -5.05
CA SER A 181 4.19 5.73 -5.84
C SER A 181 5.32 6.70 -5.52
N ILE A 182 5.74 7.47 -6.51
CA ILE A 182 6.61 8.65 -6.32
C ILE A 182 5.88 9.86 -5.71
N SER A 183 4.56 9.78 -5.59
CA SER A 183 3.73 10.91 -5.12
C SER A 183 3.93 11.25 -3.64
N LYS A 184 4.45 10.32 -2.88
CA LYS A 184 4.63 10.36 -1.43
C LYS A 184 6.10 10.11 -1.08
N GLY A 185 6.37 9.97 0.23
CA GLY A 185 7.73 9.71 0.69
C GLY A 185 8.67 10.87 0.42
N MET A 186 9.91 10.49 0.22
CA MET A 186 11.01 11.43 -0.01
C MET A 186 10.98 12.06 -1.41
N VAL A 187 10.40 11.37 -2.38
CA VAL A 187 10.31 11.85 -3.77
C VAL A 187 9.33 13.02 -3.86
N GLY A 188 8.11 12.87 -3.33
CA GLY A 188 7.12 13.95 -3.24
C GLY A 188 6.61 14.51 -4.57
N GLU A 189 6.83 13.82 -5.69
CA GLU A 189 6.62 14.31 -7.06
C GLU A 189 5.26 13.86 -7.63
N CYS A 190 4.18 14.16 -6.92
CA CYS A 190 2.84 13.67 -7.27
C CYS A 190 2.35 14.12 -8.66
N GLY A 191 2.78 15.28 -9.15
CA GLY A 191 2.40 15.83 -10.47
C GLY A 191 2.99 15.08 -11.66
N HIS A 192 4.12 14.39 -11.48
CA HIS A 192 4.79 13.64 -12.53
C HIS A 192 4.20 12.26 -12.80
N ARG A 193 3.23 11.82 -12.01
CA ARG A 193 2.42 10.61 -12.24
C ARG A 193 3.23 9.34 -12.45
N GLY A 194 4.02 8.93 -11.46
CA GLY A 194 4.77 7.68 -11.46
C GLY A 194 4.37 6.78 -10.30
N GLY A 195 4.34 5.49 -10.53
CA GLY A 195 4.09 4.46 -9.55
C GLY A 195 4.15 3.08 -10.17
N TYR A 196 3.94 2.07 -9.36
CA TYR A 196 3.86 0.68 -9.81
C TYR A 196 3.02 -0.15 -8.85
N PHE A 197 2.61 -1.31 -9.32
CA PHE A 197 2.09 -2.38 -8.48
C PHE A 197 2.73 -3.71 -8.84
N GLU A 198 2.85 -4.59 -7.87
CA GLU A 198 3.36 -5.95 -8.03
C GLU A 198 2.26 -6.94 -7.67
N LEU A 199 2.08 -7.96 -8.51
CA LEU A 199 1.14 -9.05 -8.31
C LEU A 199 1.85 -10.26 -7.71
N ASN A 200 1.24 -10.89 -6.72
CA ASN A 200 1.71 -12.13 -6.10
C ASN A 200 0.56 -13.11 -5.96
N GLY A 201 0.74 -14.35 -6.42
CA GLY A 201 -0.23 -15.42 -6.25
C GLY A 201 -1.49 -15.33 -7.12
N PHE A 202 -1.56 -14.42 -8.07
CA PHE A 202 -2.70 -14.29 -8.99
C PHE A 202 -2.75 -15.45 -9.98
N ASP A 203 -3.98 -15.87 -10.30
CA ASP A 203 -4.20 -16.83 -11.37
C ASP A 203 -3.69 -16.26 -12.71
N PRO A 204 -2.98 -17.07 -13.54
CA PRO A 204 -2.47 -16.61 -14.82
C PRO A 204 -3.53 -16.02 -15.76
N GLU A 205 -4.76 -16.53 -15.76
CA GLU A 205 -5.85 -15.99 -16.58
C GLU A 205 -6.27 -14.60 -16.10
N VAL A 206 -6.25 -14.36 -14.78
CA VAL A 206 -6.51 -13.03 -14.20
C VAL A 206 -5.39 -12.06 -14.54
N VAL A 207 -4.12 -12.50 -14.45
CA VAL A 207 -2.95 -11.70 -14.86
C VAL A 207 -3.08 -11.26 -16.32
N GLU A 208 -3.53 -12.14 -17.21
CA GLU A 208 -3.79 -11.77 -18.61
C GLU A 208 -4.86 -10.67 -18.77
N GLN A 209 -5.93 -10.71 -17.96
CA GLN A 209 -6.95 -9.65 -18.00
C GLN A 209 -6.40 -8.33 -17.47
N ILE A 210 -5.62 -8.37 -16.38
CA ILE A 210 -4.92 -7.18 -15.86
C ILE A 210 -3.99 -6.60 -16.93
N TYR A 211 -3.21 -7.45 -17.60
CA TYR A 211 -2.32 -7.03 -18.69
C TYR A 211 -3.08 -6.38 -19.86
N LYS A 212 -4.20 -6.96 -20.29
CA LYS A 212 -5.07 -6.39 -21.33
C LYS A 212 -5.59 -5.01 -20.89
N PHE A 213 -6.03 -4.88 -19.63
CA PHE A 213 -6.54 -3.61 -19.12
C PHE A 213 -5.43 -2.54 -19.05
N VAL A 214 -4.24 -2.89 -18.56
CA VAL A 214 -3.09 -1.98 -18.54
C VAL A 214 -2.71 -1.55 -19.96
N SER A 215 -2.80 -2.45 -20.95
CA SER A 215 -2.44 -2.16 -22.34
C SER A 215 -3.34 -1.11 -23.01
N ILE A 216 -4.55 -0.87 -22.50
CA ILE A 216 -5.46 0.20 -22.97
C ILE A 216 -4.82 1.58 -22.79
N SER A 217 -4.09 1.77 -21.68
CA SER A 217 -3.41 3.02 -21.37
C SER A 217 -2.03 3.14 -22.03
N LEU A 218 -1.61 2.12 -22.81
CA LEU A 218 -0.31 1.97 -23.49
C LEU A 218 0.85 1.92 -22.50
N CYS A 219 1.41 3.06 -22.09
CA CYS A 219 2.54 3.11 -21.16
C CYS A 219 2.37 4.24 -20.13
N ALA A 220 2.99 4.04 -18.97
CA ALA A 220 3.07 5.10 -17.97
C ALA A 220 3.87 6.31 -18.51
N PRO A 221 3.60 7.54 -18.01
CA PRO A 221 4.34 8.73 -18.40
C PRO A 221 5.87 8.54 -18.27
N VAL A 222 6.64 8.92 -19.27
CA VAL A 222 8.09 8.70 -19.28
C VAL A 222 8.79 9.36 -18.10
N ILE A 223 8.44 10.61 -17.75
CA ILE A 223 9.01 11.29 -16.58
C ILE A 223 8.67 10.51 -15.29
N GLY A 224 7.44 10.02 -15.15
CA GLY A 224 7.03 9.17 -14.02
C GLY A 224 7.87 7.89 -13.96
N GLN A 225 8.18 7.25 -15.10
CA GLN A 225 9.05 6.07 -15.15
C GLN A 225 10.48 6.39 -14.70
N CYS A 226 11.06 7.52 -15.15
CA CYS A 226 12.39 7.95 -14.71
C CYS A 226 12.45 8.22 -13.21
N LEU A 227 11.43 8.85 -12.64
CA LEU A 227 11.36 9.11 -11.21
C LEU A 227 11.14 7.83 -10.39
N VAL A 228 10.36 6.87 -10.89
CA VAL A 228 10.27 5.52 -10.29
C VAL A 228 11.64 4.86 -10.30
N GLU A 229 12.38 4.92 -11.39
CA GLU A 229 13.75 4.38 -11.47
C GLU A 229 14.66 4.97 -10.41
N LEU A 230 14.70 6.31 -10.28
CA LEU A 230 15.52 7.00 -9.28
C LEU A 230 15.10 6.66 -7.84
N MET A 231 13.81 6.46 -7.61
CA MET A 231 13.29 6.09 -6.29
C MET A 231 13.70 4.67 -5.88
N VAL A 232 13.67 3.72 -6.82
CA VAL A 232 13.93 2.30 -6.52
C VAL A 232 15.38 1.90 -6.70
N ASN A 233 16.17 2.71 -7.39
CA ASN A 233 17.59 2.54 -7.63
C ASN A 233 18.37 3.83 -7.30
N PRO A 234 18.36 4.26 -6.03
CA PRO A 234 19.08 5.45 -5.61
C PRO A 234 20.61 5.28 -5.76
N PRO A 235 21.39 6.38 -5.74
CA PRO A 235 22.84 6.32 -5.76
C PRO A 235 23.39 5.35 -4.71
N LYS A 236 24.40 4.57 -5.08
CA LYS A 236 25.03 3.54 -4.25
C LYS A 236 26.39 4.01 -3.74
N GLU A 237 26.85 3.42 -2.65
CA GLU A 237 28.16 3.66 -2.09
C GLU A 237 29.25 3.50 -3.15
N GLY A 238 30.14 4.52 -3.25
CA GLY A 238 31.18 4.60 -4.26
C GLY A 238 30.78 5.36 -5.55
N GLU A 239 29.51 5.70 -5.73
CA GLU A 239 29.06 6.55 -6.84
C GLU A 239 29.25 8.05 -6.50
N PRO A 240 29.58 8.91 -7.48
CA PRO A 240 29.90 10.33 -7.23
C PRO A 240 28.80 11.13 -6.54
N SER A 241 27.53 10.76 -6.70
CA SER A 241 26.38 11.45 -6.11
C SER A 241 25.93 10.85 -4.74
N TYR A 242 26.55 9.75 -4.30
CA TYR A 242 26.07 9.02 -3.10
C TYR A 242 26.08 9.87 -1.84
N GLU A 243 27.19 10.51 -1.52
CA GLU A 243 27.36 11.31 -0.29
C GLU A 243 26.35 12.47 -0.23
N LEU A 244 26.19 13.19 -1.34
CA LEU A 244 25.22 14.29 -1.42
C LEU A 244 23.79 13.76 -1.29
N TYR A 245 23.46 12.67 -1.99
CA TYR A 245 22.17 12.03 -1.88
C TYR A 245 21.84 11.62 -0.43
N GLN A 246 22.77 10.97 0.27
CA GLN A 246 22.57 10.56 1.67
C GLN A 246 22.35 11.76 2.58
N GLN A 247 23.11 12.83 2.39
CA GLN A 247 22.97 14.06 3.17
C GLN A 247 21.58 14.71 2.94
N GLU A 248 21.17 14.87 1.71
CA GLU A 248 19.87 15.49 1.35
C GLU A 248 18.70 14.60 1.79
N TYR A 249 18.75 13.31 1.49
CA TYR A 249 17.75 12.34 1.89
C TYR A 249 17.57 12.30 3.40
N GLY A 250 18.66 12.12 4.15
CA GLY A 250 18.65 12.11 5.61
C GLY A 250 18.19 13.45 6.19
N GLY A 251 18.60 14.57 5.59
CA GLY A 251 18.17 15.92 5.99
C GLY A 251 16.66 16.14 5.84
N ILE A 252 16.07 15.70 4.75
CA ILE A 252 14.63 15.78 4.52
C ILE A 252 13.89 14.91 5.54
N LEU A 253 14.30 13.65 5.72
CA LEU A 253 13.66 12.73 6.66
C LEU A 253 13.69 13.27 8.10
N LEU A 254 14.87 13.75 8.55
CA LEU A 254 15.03 14.38 9.86
C LEU A 254 14.16 15.64 10.00
N GLY A 255 14.08 16.45 8.93
CA GLY A 255 13.23 17.66 8.90
C GLY A 255 11.74 17.30 9.00
N LEU A 256 11.31 16.21 8.38
CA LEU A 256 9.94 15.70 8.49
C LEU A 256 9.63 15.23 9.91
N GLN A 257 10.52 14.44 10.50
CA GLN A 257 10.39 13.96 11.89
C GLN A 257 10.31 15.12 12.88
N LYS A 258 11.21 16.11 12.79
CA LYS A 258 11.20 17.29 13.66
C LYS A 258 9.87 18.05 13.60
N ARG A 259 9.31 18.23 12.39
CA ARG A 259 8.01 18.89 12.23
C ARG A 259 6.85 18.10 12.82
N ALA A 260 6.84 16.78 12.64
CA ALA A 260 5.83 15.89 13.23
C ALA A 260 5.87 15.93 14.76
N THR A 261 7.08 15.85 15.35
CA THR A 261 7.28 15.94 16.80
C THR A 261 6.85 17.32 17.34
N ALA A 262 7.22 18.41 16.65
CA ALA A 262 6.83 19.75 17.08
C ALA A 262 5.30 19.96 17.07
N LEU A 263 4.60 19.42 16.07
CA LEU A 263 3.14 19.44 16.03
C LEU A 263 2.52 18.61 17.16
N PHE A 264 3.03 17.39 17.39
CA PHE A 264 2.59 16.54 18.49
C PHE A 264 2.72 17.24 19.84
N GLU A 265 3.88 17.81 20.16
CA GLU A 265 4.11 18.54 21.41
C GLU A 265 3.21 19.78 21.53
N ALA A 266 2.93 20.47 20.42
CA ALA A 266 2.02 21.61 20.43
C ALA A 266 0.56 21.20 20.71
N PHE A 267 0.10 20.05 20.19
CA PHE A 267 -1.27 19.58 20.43
C PHE A 267 -1.46 18.88 21.78
N LYS A 268 -0.42 18.25 22.31
CA LYS A 268 -0.45 17.50 23.57
C LYS A 268 -0.95 18.33 24.76
N ASP A 269 -0.63 19.62 24.79
CA ASP A 269 -0.98 20.54 25.87
C ASP A 269 -2.29 21.31 25.60
N MET A 270 -3.01 21.03 24.50
CA MET A 270 -4.26 21.69 24.18
C MET A 270 -5.45 20.98 24.84
N GLU A 271 -6.27 21.73 25.58
CA GLU A 271 -7.50 21.19 26.20
C GLU A 271 -8.49 20.74 25.10
N GLY A 272 -9.01 19.50 25.26
CA GLY A 272 -9.97 18.92 24.33
C GLY A 272 -9.35 18.36 23.03
N VAL A 273 -8.00 18.28 22.95
CA VAL A 273 -7.29 17.67 21.82
C VAL A 273 -6.56 16.41 22.29
N GLU A 274 -6.86 15.29 21.67
CA GLU A 274 -6.09 14.05 21.80
C GLU A 274 -5.25 13.84 20.56
N CYS A 275 -3.99 13.49 20.74
CA CYS A 275 -3.05 13.28 19.65
C CYS A 275 -2.13 12.09 19.96
N GLN A 276 -1.95 11.21 19.01
CA GLN A 276 -1.04 10.07 19.15
C GLN A 276 0.37 10.44 18.68
N VAL A 277 1.38 9.77 19.23
CA VAL A 277 2.76 9.92 18.78
C VAL A 277 2.86 9.52 17.31
N PRO A 278 3.31 10.42 16.42
CA PRO A 278 3.36 10.12 15.00
C PRO A 278 4.49 9.14 14.68
N GLN A 279 4.18 8.00 14.10
CA GLN A 279 5.16 7.03 13.59
C GLN A 279 5.57 7.33 12.14
N VAL A 280 4.72 8.06 11.44
CA VAL A 280 4.86 8.41 10.01
C VAL A 280 4.48 9.86 9.83
N LEU A 281 5.05 10.52 8.82
CA LEU A 281 4.62 11.86 8.47
C LEU A 281 3.20 11.84 7.91
N PHE A 282 2.23 12.18 8.74
CA PHE A 282 0.88 12.53 8.33
C PHE A 282 0.38 13.77 9.05
N LEU A 283 -0.60 14.41 8.43
CA LEU A 283 -1.39 15.44 9.05
C LEU A 283 -1.98 14.89 10.35
N LEU A 284 -1.53 15.43 11.47
CA LEU A 284 -2.24 15.30 12.74
C LEU A 284 -3.66 15.79 12.48
N LYS A 285 -4.64 14.92 12.67
CA LYS A 285 -6.04 15.33 12.58
C LYS A 285 -6.49 15.65 13.99
N PRO A 286 -6.60 16.94 14.36
CA PRO A 286 -7.28 17.27 15.62
C PRO A 286 -8.75 16.88 15.47
N PHE A 287 -9.27 16.21 16.45
CA PHE A 287 -10.70 15.95 16.62
C PHE A 287 -11.34 17.01 17.48
#